data_3311de32e9d78b678de59cf817589067
#
_entry.id   3311de32e9d78b678de59cf817589067
#
_cell.length_a   1.000
_cell.length_b   1.000
_cell.length_c   1.000
_cell.angle_alpha   90.00
_cell.angle_beta   90.00
_cell.angle_gamma   90.00
#
_symmetry.space_group_name_H-M   'P 1'
#
loop_
_entity.id
_entity.type
_entity.pdbx_description
1 polymer ?
#
loop_
_entity_poly.entity_id
_entity_poly.type
_entity_poly.pdbx_seq_one_letter_code
_entity_poly.pdbx_strand_id
1 'polypeptide(L)'
;WPNPKQGHYVEAWQALIDAKKWGLIRSIGVSNFLPDHLDRLIEQTGVTPSVNQIELHPFYNQAEQRKYHEAHGIVTESWSPLAHGNEVLQHETLQQIAKRHGKSVSQIILRWHHQLGAVSIPKSASAARQIENLSIFDFALDEEEMKQINGLSRPDGRIRNQDPAVYEEF
;
A
#
# COMPACT_ATOMS: atom_id res chain seq x y z
N TRP A 1 13.16 1.04 -2.11
CA TRP A 1 13.54 0.88 -0.69
C TRP A 1 14.43 2.02 -0.24
N PRO A 2 14.34 2.46 1.02
CA PRO A 2 15.21 3.51 1.55
C PRO A 2 16.69 3.08 1.68
N ASN A 3 16.96 1.79 1.83
CA ASN A 3 18.30 1.26 2.10
C ASN A 3 18.98 2.05 3.23
N PRO A 4 18.45 1.99 4.47
CA PRO A 4 18.76 2.95 5.53
C PRO A 4 20.22 2.92 5.99
N LYS A 5 20.92 1.79 5.88
CA LYS A 5 22.34 1.64 6.25
C LYS A 5 23.26 2.37 5.29
N GLN A 6 22.90 2.43 4.00
CA GLN A 6 23.65 3.16 2.98
C GLN A 6 23.39 4.66 3.07
N GLY A 7 22.17 5.06 3.42
CA GLY A 7 21.80 6.45 3.67
C GLY A 7 21.67 7.34 2.44
N HIS A 8 21.76 6.79 1.22
CA HIS A 8 21.73 7.54 -0.05
C HIS A 8 20.34 7.99 -0.51
N TYR A 9 19.29 7.62 0.20
CA TYR A 9 17.93 7.89 -0.25
C TYR A 9 17.58 9.39 -0.32
N VAL A 10 18.23 10.25 0.47
CA VAL A 10 18.04 11.70 0.40
C VAL A 10 18.67 12.26 -0.89
N GLU A 11 19.86 11.80 -1.25
CA GLU A 11 20.54 12.18 -2.50
C GLU A 11 19.73 11.71 -3.72
N ALA A 12 19.25 10.47 -3.71
CA ALA A 12 18.37 9.95 -4.75
C ALA A 12 17.07 10.76 -4.87
N TRP A 13 16.47 11.16 -3.73
CA TRP A 13 15.30 12.02 -3.70
C TRP A 13 15.58 13.40 -4.30
N GLN A 14 16.73 14.01 -3.99
CA GLN A 14 17.14 15.29 -4.58
C GLN A 14 17.24 15.20 -6.11
N ALA A 15 17.80 14.10 -6.64
CA ALA A 15 17.87 13.88 -8.08
C ALA A 15 16.47 13.82 -8.74
N LEU A 16 15.48 13.20 -8.07
CA LEU A 16 14.10 13.19 -8.54
C LEU A 16 13.46 14.58 -8.50
N ILE A 17 13.74 15.37 -7.46
CA ILE A 17 13.29 16.77 -7.37
C ILE A 17 13.85 17.59 -8.54
N ASP A 18 15.12 17.42 -8.87
CA ASP A 18 15.74 18.15 -9.98
C ASP A 18 15.18 17.72 -11.34
N ALA A 19 14.95 16.42 -11.54
CA ALA A 19 14.28 15.92 -12.74
C ALA A 19 12.85 16.49 -12.88
N LYS A 20 12.11 16.65 -11.77
CA LYS A 20 10.80 17.33 -11.76
C LYS A 20 10.92 18.80 -12.13
N LYS A 21 11.91 19.53 -11.58
CA LYS A 21 12.17 20.94 -11.94
C LYS A 21 12.51 21.12 -13.40
N TRP A 22 13.21 20.16 -14.02
CA TRP A 22 13.53 20.16 -15.45
C TRP A 22 12.36 19.78 -16.33
N GLY A 23 11.19 19.45 -15.76
CA GLY A 23 10.00 19.07 -16.50
C GLY A 23 10.04 17.65 -17.09
N LEU A 24 11.01 16.82 -16.71
CA LEU A 24 11.14 15.44 -17.17
C LEU A 24 10.07 14.53 -16.56
N ILE A 25 9.66 14.81 -15.33
CA ILE A 25 8.64 14.06 -14.58
C ILE A 25 7.66 15.03 -13.90
N ARG A 26 6.38 14.61 -13.78
CA ARG A 26 5.32 15.44 -13.21
C ARG A 26 5.14 15.23 -11.71
N SER A 27 5.33 14.01 -11.23
CA SER A 27 5.13 13.62 -9.84
C SER A 27 6.21 12.65 -9.41
N ILE A 28 6.62 12.74 -8.16
CA ILE A 28 7.67 11.91 -7.56
C ILE A 28 7.17 11.27 -6.27
N GLY A 29 7.60 10.06 -6.00
CA GLY A 29 7.21 9.28 -4.84
C GLY A 29 8.30 8.32 -4.41
N VAL A 30 8.02 7.61 -3.35
CA VAL A 30 8.94 6.67 -2.72
C VAL A 30 8.27 5.32 -2.49
N SER A 31 9.04 4.31 -2.08
CA SER A 31 8.52 3.00 -1.74
C SER A 31 9.14 2.47 -0.46
N ASN A 32 8.29 1.93 0.44
CA ASN A 32 8.67 1.34 1.72
C ASN A 32 9.37 2.31 2.71
N PHE A 33 9.10 3.60 2.60
CA PHE A 33 9.62 4.59 3.54
C PHE A 33 8.77 4.61 4.81
N LEU A 34 9.41 4.50 5.96
CA LEU A 34 8.80 4.68 7.28
C LEU A 34 8.63 6.18 7.59
N PRO A 35 7.85 6.57 8.62
CA PRO A 35 7.67 7.98 8.99
C PRO A 35 8.99 8.74 9.18
N ASP A 36 9.96 8.17 9.90
CA ASP A 36 11.27 8.78 10.13
C ASP A 36 12.08 8.98 8.85
N HIS A 37 11.98 8.05 7.87
CA HIS A 37 12.59 8.25 6.55
C HIS A 37 11.92 9.41 5.79
N LEU A 38 10.58 9.52 5.88
CA LEU A 38 9.81 10.59 5.24
C LEU A 38 10.09 11.94 5.88
N ASP A 39 10.12 12.00 7.22
CA ASP A 39 10.47 13.21 7.97
C ASP A 39 11.84 13.73 7.53
N ARG A 40 12.85 12.85 7.47
CA ARG A 40 14.19 13.22 7.01
C ARG A 40 14.21 13.75 5.58
N LEU A 41 13.44 13.15 4.65
CA LEU A 41 13.33 13.69 3.28
C LEU A 41 12.74 15.09 3.29
N ILE A 42 11.63 15.28 4.01
CA ILE A 42 10.91 16.56 4.07
C ILE A 42 11.77 17.63 4.72
N GLU A 43 12.39 17.33 5.85
CA GLU A 43 13.27 18.26 6.57
C GLU A 43 14.47 18.72 5.74
N GLN A 44 15.12 17.80 5.01
CA GLN A 44 16.33 18.11 4.26
C GLN A 44 16.08 18.73 2.90
N THR A 45 14.92 18.51 2.29
CA THR A 45 14.65 18.95 0.91
C THR A 45 13.47 19.91 0.77
N GLY A 46 12.60 20.01 1.78
CA GLY A 46 11.36 20.78 1.73
C GLY A 46 10.30 20.18 0.79
N VAL A 47 10.48 18.97 0.28
CA VAL A 47 9.58 18.36 -0.70
C VAL A 47 9.00 17.06 -0.17
N THR A 48 7.67 17.03 -0.02
CA THR A 48 6.91 15.85 0.40
C THR A 48 6.68 14.92 -0.80
N PRO A 49 6.92 13.60 -0.66
CA PRO A 49 6.55 12.62 -1.68
C PRO A 49 5.04 12.64 -1.99
N SER A 50 4.66 12.58 -3.27
CA SER A 50 3.25 12.50 -3.66
C SER A 50 2.63 11.13 -3.35
N VAL A 51 3.44 10.08 -3.31
CA VAL A 51 3.02 8.71 -3.03
C VAL A 51 4.11 7.98 -2.24
N ASN A 52 3.70 7.12 -1.33
CA ASN A 52 4.55 6.09 -0.75
C ASN A 52 3.90 4.73 -1.03
N GLN A 53 4.58 3.91 -1.84
CA GLN A 53 4.13 2.56 -2.16
C GLN A 53 4.62 1.61 -1.06
N ILE A 54 3.70 1.03 -0.31
CA ILE A 54 3.99 0.16 0.85
C ILE A 54 3.33 -1.20 0.73
N GLU A 55 3.84 -2.19 1.45
CA GLU A 55 3.12 -3.42 1.68
C GLU A 55 1.81 -3.12 2.40
N LEU A 56 0.68 -3.52 1.82
CA LEU A 56 -0.61 -3.35 2.46
C LEU A 56 -1.57 -4.44 2.02
N HIS A 57 -2.13 -5.18 2.97
CA HIS A 57 -3.14 -6.22 2.77
C HIS A 57 -3.82 -6.54 4.10
N PRO A 58 -4.92 -7.35 4.13
CA PRO A 58 -5.68 -7.59 5.36
C PRO A 58 -4.85 -8.09 6.56
N PHE A 59 -3.80 -8.89 6.33
CA PHE A 59 -2.94 -9.38 7.41
C PHE A 59 -1.85 -8.40 7.85
N TYR A 60 -1.65 -7.31 7.10
CA TYR A 60 -0.69 -6.26 7.40
C TYR A 60 -1.23 -4.91 6.93
N ASN A 61 -2.13 -4.31 7.74
CA ASN A 61 -2.91 -3.14 7.32
C ASN A 61 -2.22 -1.78 7.54
N GLN A 62 -1.10 -1.75 8.25
CA GLN A 62 -0.26 -0.57 8.48
C GLN A 62 -1.05 0.71 8.85
N ALA A 63 -1.98 0.60 9.80
CA ALA A 63 -2.90 1.68 10.16
C ALA A 63 -2.16 2.98 10.55
N GLU A 64 -1.11 2.90 11.34
CA GLU A 64 -0.32 4.07 11.77
C GLU A 64 0.44 4.71 10.59
N GLN A 65 1.02 3.91 9.72
CA GLN A 65 1.69 4.39 8.51
C GLN A 65 0.71 5.13 7.58
N ARG A 66 -0.49 4.58 7.38
CA ARG A 66 -1.55 5.23 6.56
C ARG A 66 -2.03 6.54 7.19
N LYS A 67 -2.20 6.58 8.50
CA LYS A 67 -2.56 7.80 9.23
C LYS A 67 -1.48 8.89 9.08
N TYR A 68 -0.21 8.49 9.13
CA TYR A 68 0.90 9.40 8.86
C TYR A 68 0.82 9.96 7.43
N HIS A 69 0.59 9.09 6.44
CA HIS A 69 0.44 9.52 5.04
C HIS A 69 -0.70 10.52 4.86
N GLU A 70 -1.87 10.23 5.43
CA GLU A 70 -3.03 11.11 5.38
C GLU A 70 -2.72 12.50 5.96
N ALA A 71 -2.07 12.54 7.12
CA ALA A 71 -1.69 13.80 7.79
C ALA A 71 -0.71 14.64 6.96
N HIS A 72 0.10 14.02 6.08
CA HIS A 72 1.09 14.69 5.25
C HIS A 72 0.67 14.82 3.77
N GLY A 73 -0.56 14.46 3.41
CA GLY A 73 -1.05 14.50 2.04
C GLY A 73 -0.34 13.54 1.08
N ILE A 74 0.21 12.43 1.60
CA ILE A 74 0.89 11.39 0.85
C ILE A 74 -0.13 10.32 0.45
N VAL A 75 -0.22 9.99 -0.83
CA VAL A 75 -1.07 8.88 -1.28
C VAL A 75 -0.44 7.55 -0.88
N THR A 76 -1.23 6.68 -0.25
CA THR A 76 -0.82 5.30 0.01
C THR A 76 -1.07 4.46 -1.24
N GLU A 77 -0.03 3.85 -1.79
CA GLU A 77 -0.14 2.82 -2.83
C GLU A 77 0.24 1.46 -2.24
N SER A 78 -0.55 0.43 -2.56
CA SER A 78 -0.44 -0.89 -1.91
C SER A 78 0.20 -1.90 -2.85
N TRP A 79 1.45 -2.33 -2.57
CA TRP A 79 1.97 -3.50 -3.23
C TRP A 79 1.54 -4.78 -2.51
N SER A 80 1.48 -5.90 -3.26
CA SER A 80 0.93 -7.19 -2.81
C SER A 80 -0.44 -7.08 -2.13
N PRO A 81 -1.41 -6.36 -2.70
CA PRO A 81 -2.69 -6.10 -2.03
C PRO A 81 -3.48 -7.37 -1.70
N LEU A 82 -3.19 -8.49 -2.38
CA LEU A 82 -3.80 -9.80 -2.14
C LEU A 82 -2.85 -10.77 -1.39
N ALA A 83 -1.81 -10.28 -0.69
CA ALA A 83 -0.87 -11.05 0.13
C ALA A 83 -0.35 -12.34 -0.54
N HIS A 84 -0.01 -12.28 -1.83
CA HIS A 84 0.34 -13.42 -2.68
C HIS A 84 -0.76 -14.50 -2.83
N GLY A 85 -1.97 -14.25 -2.38
CA GLY A 85 -3.20 -14.96 -2.75
C GLY A 85 -3.58 -16.19 -1.94
N ASN A 86 -2.68 -16.95 -1.36
CA ASN A 86 -3.02 -18.27 -0.84
C ASN A 86 -3.88 -18.20 0.46
N GLU A 87 -3.29 -17.79 1.55
CA GLU A 87 -3.95 -17.81 2.87
C GLU A 87 -5.08 -16.77 2.96
N VAL A 88 -4.86 -15.55 2.48
CA VAL A 88 -5.83 -14.46 2.57
C VAL A 88 -7.10 -14.76 1.79
N LEU A 89 -7.00 -15.37 0.60
CA LEU A 89 -8.18 -15.71 -0.20
C LEU A 89 -9.01 -16.86 0.39
N GLN A 90 -8.44 -17.64 1.30
CA GLN A 90 -9.11 -18.75 1.99
C GLN A 90 -9.63 -18.35 3.38
N HIS A 91 -9.38 -17.12 3.83
CA HIS A 91 -9.77 -16.69 5.16
C HIS A 91 -11.29 -16.64 5.32
N GLU A 92 -11.83 -17.30 6.34
CA GLU A 92 -13.27 -17.50 6.54
C GLU A 92 -14.06 -16.19 6.57
N THR A 93 -13.59 -15.20 7.33
CA THR A 93 -14.23 -13.86 7.41
C THR A 93 -14.38 -13.23 6.03
N LEU A 94 -13.32 -13.27 5.21
CA LEU A 94 -13.35 -12.69 3.86
C LEU A 94 -14.28 -13.46 2.92
N GLN A 95 -14.32 -14.79 3.04
CA GLN A 95 -15.25 -15.62 2.26
C GLN A 95 -16.73 -15.35 2.65
N GLN A 96 -17.01 -15.16 3.94
CA GLN A 96 -18.36 -14.82 4.40
C GLN A 96 -18.80 -13.44 3.88
N ILE A 97 -17.92 -12.43 3.92
CA ILE A 97 -18.19 -11.11 3.34
C ILE A 97 -18.42 -11.23 1.83
N ALA A 98 -17.54 -11.93 1.12
CA ALA A 98 -17.62 -12.16 -0.31
C ALA A 98 -18.97 -12.80 -0.72
N LYS A 99 -19.42 -13.81 0.04
CA LYS A 99 -20.72 -14.46 -0.17
C LYS A 99 -21.89 -13.49 0.00
N ARG A 100 -21.87 -12.62 1.03
CA ARG A 100 -22.94 -11.63 1.25
C ARG A 100 -23.08 -10.65 0.08
N HIS A 101 -21.97 -10.21 -0.48
CA HIS A 101 -21.94 -9.28 -1.60
C HIS A 101 -22.07 -9.94 -2.99
N GLY A 102 -22.04 -11.28 -3.09
CA GLY A 102 -21.99 -11.99 -4.37
C GLY A 102 -20.72 -11.65 -5.19
N LYS A 103 -19.61 -11.38 -4.50
CA LYS A 103 -18.31 -10.98 -5.06
C LYS A 103 -17.24 -11.99 -4.75
N SER A 104 -16.11 -11.95 -5.47
CA SER A 104 -14.93 -12.72 -5.09
C SER A 104 -14.21 -12.11 -3.89
N VAL A 105 -13.43 -12.92 -3.18
CA VAL A 105 -12.60 -12.45 -2.06
C VAL A 105 -11.60 -11.38 -2.54
N SER A 106 -11.06 -11.52 -3.75
CA SER A 106 -10.19 -10.51 -4.35
C SER A 106 -10.90 -9.17 -4.49
N GLN A 107 -12.15 -9.15 -4.95
CA GLN A 107 -12.94 -7.91 -5.06
C GLN A 107 -13.22 -7.29 -3.69
N ILE A 108 -13.51 -8.09 -2.67
CA ILE A 108 -13.70 -7.59 -1.29
C ILE A 108 -12.43 -6.91 -0.80
N ILE A 109 -11.27 -7.54 -0.94
CA ILE A 109 -9.99 -6.97 -0.51
C ILE A 109 -9.67 -5.68 -1.28
N LEU A 110 -9.86 -5.67 -2.60
CA LEU A 110 -9.58 -4.48 -3.41
C LEU A 110 -10.57 -3.34 -3.10
N ARG A 111 -11.84 -3.66 -2.81
CA ARG A 111 -12.82 -2.67 -2.33
C ARG A 111 -12.43 -2.11 -0.96
N TRP A 112 -11.95 -2.94 -0.04
CA TRP A 112 -11.42 -2.52 1.24
C TRP A 112 -10.25 -1.53 1.07
N HIS A 113 -9.27 -1.82 0.21
CA HIS A 113 -8.20 -0.87 -0.12
C HIS A 113 -8.75 0.48 -0.59
N HIS A 114 -9.70 0.46 -1.53
CA HIS A 114 -10.32 1.67 -2.05
C HIS A 114 -11.00 2.49 -0.93
N GLN A 115 -11.73 1.83 -0.03
CA GLN A 115 -12.39 2.50 1.11
C GLN A 115 -11.42 2.97 2.19
N LEU A 116 -10.21 2.42 2.26
CA LEU A 116 -9.10 2.96 3.06
C LEU A 116 -8.42 4.18 2.42
N GLY A 117 -8.83 4.61 1.22
CA GLY A 117 -8.14 5.66 0.46
C GLY A 117 -6.80 5.22 -0.15
N ALA A 118 -6.55 3.91 -0.24
CA ALA A 118 -5.32 3.37 -0.80
C ALA A 118 -5.51 2.93 -2.26
N VAL A 119 -4.48 3.17 -3.08
CA VAL A 119 -4.42 2.72 -4.49
C VAL A 119 -3.78 1.34 -4.53
N SER A 120 -4.53 0.30 -4.89
CA SER A 120 -4.01 -1.07 -4.97
C SER A 120 -3.49 -1.39 -6.37
N ILE A 121 -2.36 -2.12 -6.44
CA ILE A 121 -1.72 -2.55 -7.71
C ILE A 121 -1.67 -4.08 -7.84
N PRO A 122 -2.83 -4.76 -8.00
CA PRO A 122 -2.87 -6.21 -8.09
C PRO A 122 -2.29 -6.70 -9.43
N LYS A 123 -1.26 -7.55 -9.35
CA LYS A 123 -0.70 -8.18 -10.55
C LYS A 123 -1.68 -9.21 -11.14
N SER A 124 -1.96 -9.11 -12.45
CA SER A 124 -2.67 -10.16 -13.19
C SER A 124 -2.24 -10.22 -14.65
N ALA A 125 -1.96 -11.44 -15.15
CA ALA A 125 -1.75 -11.73 -16.57
C ALA A 125 -3.04 -12.22 -17.25
N SER A 126 -4.14 -12.42 -16.54
CA SER A 126 -5.42 -12.86 -17.06
C SER A 126 -6.36 -11.68 -17.29
N ALA A 127 -6.82 -11.49 -18.52
CA ALA A 127 -7.78 -10.43 -18.85
C ALA A 127 -9.07 -10.54 -18.00
N ALA A 128 -9.58 -11.75 -17.78
CA ALA A 128 -10.76 -11.97 -16.95
C ALA A 128 -10.54 -11.48 -15.49
N ARG A 129 -9.37 -11.79 -14.90
CA ARG A 129 -9.01 -11.31 -13.56
C ARG A 129 -8.77 -9.80 -13.52
N GLN A 130 -8.25 -9.19 -14.58
CA GLN A 130 -8.12 -7.73 -14.64
C GLN A 130 -9.48 -7.05 -14.62
N ILE A 131 -10.46 -7.56 -15.39
CA ILE A 131 -11.84 -7.07 -15.36
C ILE A 131 -12.47 -7.28 -13.97
N GLU A 132 -12.32 -8.47 -13.38
CA GLU A 132 -12.80 -8.78 -12.04
C GLU A 132 -12.23 -7.81 -11.00
N ASN A 133 -10.90 -7.60 -10.99
CA ASN A 133 -10.22 -6.71 -10.07
C ASN A 133 -10.68 -5.24 -10.21
N LEU A 134 -11.10 -4.82 -11.40
CA LEU A 134 -11.61 -3.48 -11.65
C LEU A 134 -13.10 -3.35 -11.27
N SER A 135 -13.86 -4.45 -11.20
CA SER A 135 -15.29 -4.48 -10.92
C SER A 135 -15.59 -4.41 -9.41
N ILE A 136 -15.12 -3.32 -8.76
CA ILE A 136 -15.23 -3.09 -7.31
C ILE A 136 -16.00 -1.82 -6.94
N PHE A 137 -16.57 -1.11 -7.92
CA PHE A 137 -17.21 0.19 -7.69
C PHE A 137 -18.73 0.12 -7.61
N ASP A 138 -19.34 -1.05 -7.83
CA ASP A 138 -20.77 -1.29 -7.81
C ASP A 138 -21.32 -1.78 -6.45
N PHE A 139 -20.48 -1.86 -5.43
CA PHE A 139 -20.83 -2.20 -4.05
C PHE A 139 -19.94 -1.43 -3.05
N ALA A 140 -20.32 -1.45 -1.78
CA ALA A 140 -19.52 -0.91 -0.70
C ALA A 140 -19.53 -1.86 0.50
N LEU A 141 -18.42 -1.93 1.22
CA LEU A 141 -18.32 -2.59 2.52
C LEU A 141 -18.88 -1.64 3.60
N ASP A 142 -19.66 -2.18 4.52
CA ASP A 142 -20.14 -1.42 5.66
C ASP A 142 -19.04 -1.26 6.74
N GLU A 143 -19.34 -0.47 7.79
CA GLU A 143 -18.37 -0.19 8.87
C GLU A 143 -17.96 -1.46 9.62
N GLU A 144 -18.86 -2.40 9.84
CA GLU A 144 -18.57 -3.64 10.53
C GLU A 144 -17.69 -4.56 9.69
N GLU A 145 -17.94 -4.65 8.38
CA GLU A 145 -17.12 -5.40 7.45
C GLU A 145 -15.69 -4.80 7.33
N MET A 146 -15.59 -3.48 7.25
CA MET A 146 -14.30 -2.77 7.27
C MET A 146 -13.55 -3.07 8.57
N LYS A 147 -14.23 -3.05 9.72
CA LYS A 147 -13.65 -3.38 11.03
C LYS A 147 -13.20 -4.83 11.11
N GLN A 148 -14.01 -5.78 10.61
CA GLN A 148 -13.64 -7.19 10.58
C GLN A 148 -12.38 -7.42 9.74
N ILE A 149 -12.28 -6.80 8.56
CA ILE A 149 -11.09 -6.91 7.71
C ILE A 149 -9.86 -6.26 8.38
N ASN A 150 -10.03 -5.08 8.97
CA ASN A 150 -8.95 -4.41 9.72
C ASN A 150 -8.44 -5.25 10.90
N GLY A 151 -9.33 -6.00 11.54
CA GLY A 151 -9.01 -6.90 12.64
C GLY A 151 -8.20 -8.14 12.26
N LEU A 152 -8.02 -8.43 10.97
CA LEU A 152 -7.17 -9.52 10.49
C LEU A 152 -5.67 -9.21 10.53
N SER A 153 -5.31 -7.94 10.75
CA SER A 153 -3.92 -7.50 10.83
C SER A 153 -3.21 -8.13 12.03
N ARG A 154 -2.00 -8.62 11.80
CA ARG A 154 -1.20 -9.31 12.81
C ARG A 154 0.27 -8.87 12.76
N PRO A 155 1.02 -8.96 13.88
CA PRO A 155 2.42 -8.52 13.94
C PRO A 155 3.35 -9.26 12.98
N ASP A 156 3.07 -10.53 12.70
CA ASP A 156 3.82 -11.39 11.78
C ASP A 156 3.24 -11.39 10.35
N GLY A 157 2.33 -10.46 10.04
CA GLY A 157 1.65 -10.38 8.74
C GLY A 157 2.53 -9.92 7.59
N ARG A 158 3.69 -9.33 7.85
CA ARG A 158 4.62 -8.83 6.84
C ARG A 158 5.17 -9.96 5.96
N ILE A 159 5.10 -9.78 4.66
CA ILE A 159 5.63 -10.74 3.69
C ILE A 159 7.16 -10.77 3.78
N ARG A 160 7.75 -11.97 3.88
CA ARG A 160 9.20 -12.22 3.92
C ARG A 160 9.95 -11.47 5.02
N ASN A 161 9.25 -10.87 5.98
CA ASN A 161 9.84 -10.09 7.07
C ASN A 161 10.81 -8.98 6.60
N GLN A 162 10.54 -8.38 5.44
CA GLN A 162 11.34 -7.28 4.88
C GLN A 162 11.02 -5.98 5.61
N ASP A 163 11.70 -5.72 6.73
CA ASP A 163 11.50 -4.51 7.53
C ASP A 163 12.25 -3.31 6.94
N PRO A 164 11.55 -2.24 6.50
CA PRO A 164 12.20 -1.07 5.93
C PRO A 164 13.20 -0.36 6.87
N ALA A 165 13.09 -0.59 8.18
CA ALA A 165 14.04 -0.03 9.15
C ALA A 165 15.45 -0.63 9.04
N VAL A 166 15.59 -1.84 8.49
CA VAL A 166 16.86 -2.58 8.46
C VAL A 166 17.13 -3.33 7.15
N TYR A 167 16.10 -3.44 6.31
CA TYR A 167 16.20 -4.16 5.04
C TYR A 167 16.99 -3.34 4.01
N GLU A 168 17.88 -4.03 3.29
CA GLU A 168 18.64 -3.49 2.17
C GLU A 168 18.31 -4.31 0.92
N GLU A 169 17.92 -3.65 -0.16
CA GLU A 169 17.54 -4.33 -1.42
C GLU A 169 18.78 -4.82 -2.18
N PHE A 170 19.93 -4.13 -2.04
CA PHE A 170 21.20 -4.43 -2.74
C PHE A 170 22.38 -4.48 -1.80
#